data_d197380e8765fc3a89ea21c908d1de2d
#
_entry.id   d197380e8765fc3a89ea21c908d1de2d
#
_cell.length_a   1.000
_cell.length_b   1.000
_cell.length_c   1.000
_cell.angle_alpha   90.00
_cell.angle_beta   90.00
_cell.angle_gamma   90.00
#
_symmetry.space_group_name_H-M   'P 1'
#
loop_
_entity.id
_entity.type
_entity.pdbx_description
1 polymer ?
#
loop_
_entity_poly.entity_id
_entity_poly.type
_entity_poly.pdbx_seq_one_letter_code
_entity_poly.pdbx_strand_id
1 'polypeptide(L)'
;MLRLSLSTEPRWIGLAGGARVRVRPLSSAMMLAARNDPRVQDLVQAEEHPDEDAVALAVAKILAGLVIEAWEGVGDETGAPVPVTQDWIDALLDLWPMFEAFQEKVVAGAMLVDAEKNV
;
A
#
# COMPACT_ATOMS: atom_id res chain seq x y z
N MET A 1 22.27 0.59 -14.14
CA MET A 1 21.44 0.01 -15.21
C MET A 1 20.09 -0.38 -14.65
N LEU A 2 19.03 0.00 -15.31
CA LEU A 2 17.69 -0.41 -14.94
C LEU A 2 17.50 -1.89 -15.22
N ARG A 3 16.97 -2.62 -14.25
CA ARG A 3 16.67 -4.04 -14.39
C ARG A 3 15.18 -4.26 -14.34
N LEU A 4 14.64 -4.99 -15.30
CA LEU A 4 13.24 -5.31 -15.38
C LEU A 4 13.02 -6.79 -15.04
N SER A 5 11.92 -7.07 -14.36
CA SER A 5 11.48 -8.43 -14.07
C SER A 5 10.12 -8.66 -14.70
N LEU A 6 9.97 -9.78 -15.38
CA LEU A 6 8.68 -10.20 -15.91
C LEU A 6 7.89 -11.03 -14.91
N SER A 7 8.45 -11.27 -13.73
CA SER A 7 7.76 -12.03 -12.68
C SER A 7 6.55 -11.27 -12.17
N THR A 8 5.44 -11.96 -12.06
CA THR A 8 4.21 -11.45 -11.44
C THR A 8 3.95 -12.12 -10.09
N GLU A 9 4.92 -12.87 -9.59
CA GLU A 9 4.77 -13.59 -8.33
C GLU A 9 4.67 -12.62 -7.15
N PRO A 10 3.69 -12.87 -6.24
CA PRO A 10 3.60 -12.10 -5.00
C PRO A 10 4.78 -12.38 -4.10
N ARG A 11 5.11 -11.42 -3.25
CA ARG A 11 6.16 -11.57 -2.26
C ARG A 11 5.69 -11.13 -0.88
N TRP A 12 6.30 -11.71 0.14
CA TRP A 12 6.04 -11.34 1.53
C TRP A 12 6.91 -10.16 1.93
N ILE A 13 6.28 -9.18 2.55
CA ILE A 13 6.95 -7.98 3.07
C ILE A 13 6.59 -7.82 4.53
N GLY A 14 7.60 -7.71 5.39
CA GLY A 14 7.38 -7.38 6.80
C GLY A 14 7.08 -5.91 6.98
N LEU A 15 6.01 -5.61 7.68
CA LEU A 15 5.68 -4.26 8.14
C LEU A 15 6.21 -4.08 9.57
N ALA A 16 5.60 -3.20 10.35
CA ALA A 16 5.95 -3.05 11.75
C ALA A 16 5.10 -3.99 12.62
N GLY A 17 5.49 -4.15 13.90
CA GLY A 17 4.67 -4.87 14.88
C GLY A 17 4.43 -6.34 14.61
N GLY A 18 5.29 -7.00 13.84
CA GLY A 18 5.12 -8.40 13.51
C GLY A 18 4.15 -8.68 12.37
N ALA A 19 3.54 -7.64 11.79
CA ALA A 19 2.64 -7.80 10.64
C ALA A 19 3.43 -8.05 9.36
N ARG A 20 2.97 -8.98 8.54
CA ARG A 20 3.52 -9.29 7.22
C ARG A 20 2.40 -9.31 6.20
N VAL A 21 2.68 -8.81 5.02
CA VAL A 21 1.72 -8.82 3.92
C VAL A 21 2.32 -9.49 2.69
N ARG A 22 1.50 -10.26 1.98
CA ARG A 22 1.89 -10.80 0.67
C ARG A 22 1.29 -9.91 -0.39
N VAL A 23 2.15 -9.30 -1.19
CA VAL A 23 1.75 -8.29 -2.16
C VAL A 23 2.11 -8.69 -3.58
N ARG A 24 1.22 -8.37 -4.51
CA ARG A 24 1.52 -8.42 -5.94
C ARG A 24 2.47 -7.30 -6.31
N PRO A 25 3.25 -7.46 -7.38
CA PRO A 25 4.07 -6.35 -7.88
C PRO A 25 3.20 -5.14 -8.20
N LEU A 26 3.61 -3.98 -7.68
CA LEU A 26 2.91 -2.72 -7.96
C LEU A 26 3.20 -2.27 -9.38
N SER A 27 2.16 -1.93 -10.13
CA SER A 27 2.28 -1.49 -11.52
C SER A 27 1.78 -0.06 -11.70
N SER A 28 2.18 0.55 -12.82
CA SER A 28 1.66 1.88 -13.20
C SER A 28 0.14 1.86 -13.38
N ALA A 29 -0.41 0.77 -13.90
CA ALA A 29 -1.86 0.63 -14.07
C ALA A 29 -2.57 0.68 -12.71
N MET A 30 -2.03 0.02 -11.70
CA MET A 30 -2.58 0.06 -10.34
C MET A 30 -2.48 1.47 -9.76
N MET A 31 -1.36 2.14 -9.96
CA MET A 31 -1.16 3.51 -9.48
C MET A 31 -2.17 4.47 -10.11
N LEU A 32 -2.37 4.37 -11.42
CA LEU A 32 -3.33 5.19 -12.13
C LEU A 32 -4.76 4.90 -11.69
N ALA A 33 -5.09 3.62 -11.52
CA ALA A 33 -6.41 3.22 -11.01
C ALA A 33 -6.67 3.80 -9.62
N ALA A 34 -5.67 3.75 -8.73
CA ALA A 34 -5.81 4.30 -7.39
C ALA A 34 -6.02 5.81 -7.40
N ARG A 35 -5.27 6.54 -8.21
CA ARG A 35 -5.41 7.99 -8.34
C ARG A 35 -6.75 8.41 -8.91
N ASN A 36 -7.35 7.57 -9.75
CA ASN A 36 -8.65 7.85 -10.37
C ASN A 36 -9.83 7.27 -9.59
N ASP A 37 -9.57 6.62 -8.45
CA ASP A 37 -10.62 6.09 -7.60
C ASP A 37 -11.50 7.25 -7.07
N PRO A 38 -12.84 7.08 -7.04
CA PRO A 38 -13.74 8.12 -6.54
C PRO A 38 -13.39 8.66 -5.16
N ARG A 39 -12.88 7.83 -4.26
CA ARG A 39 -12.48 8.27 -2.91
C ARG A 39 -11.35 9.30 -2.95
N VAL A 40 -10.40 9.13 -3.88
CA VAL A 40 -9.31 10.08 -4.07
C VAL A 40 -9.82 11.33 -4.79
N GLN A 41 -10.59 11.16 -5.84
CA GLN A 41 -11.13 12.27 -6.62
C GLN A 41 -12.02 13.17 -5.79
N ASP A 42 -12.83 12.60 -4.91
CA ASP A 42 -13.68 13.37 -4.00
C ASP A 42 -12.85 14.25 -3.06
N LEU A 43 -11.74 13.74 -2.55
CA LEU A 43 -10.82 14.53 -1.70
C LEU A 43 -10.16 15.65 -2.47
N VAL A 44 -9.73 15.39 -3.70
CA VAL A 44 -9.05 16.40 -4.53
C VAL A 44 -10.03 17.51 -4.94
N GLN A 45 -11.27 17.17 -5.22
CA GLN A 45 -12.27 18.12 -5.70
C GLN A 45 -13.01 18.87 -4.58
N ALA A 46 -12.98 18.36 -3.36
CA ALA A 46 -13.74 18.93 -2.24
C ALA A 46 -13.22 20.29 -1.80
N GLU A 47 -11.94 20.57 -2.02
CA GLU A 47 -11.30 21.79 -1.56
C GLU A 47 -10.45 22.40 -2.66
N GLU A 48 -10.26 23.73 -2.61
CA GLU A 48 -9.39 24.45 -3.53
C GLU A 48 -7.94 24.02 -3.36
N HIS A 49 -7.52 23.76 -2.10
CA HIS A 49 -6.20 23.28 -1.75
C HIS A 49 -6.34 21.96 -0.97
N PRO A 50 -6.40 20.81 -1.66
CA PRO A 50 -6.55 19.52 -0.99
C PRO A 50 -5.39 19.23 -0.05
N ASP A 51 -5.67 18.58 1.08
CA ASP A 51 -4.64 18.08 1.98
C ASP A 51 -3.90 16.92 1.31
N GLU A 52 -2.64 17.17 0.95
CA GLU A 52 -1.80 16.17 0.27
C GLU A 52 -1.60 14.91 1.09
N ASP A 53 -1.53 15.03 2.42
CA ASP A 53 -1.35 13.86 3.29
C ASP A 53 -2.62 13.00 3.31
N ALA A 54 -3.78 13.63 3.35
CA ALA A 54 -5.05 12.90 3.27
C ALA A 54 -5.20 12.18 1.93
N VAL A 55 -4.80 12.82 0.83
CA VAL A 55 -4.80 12.22 -0.49
C VAL A 55 -3.83 11.04 -0.55
N ALA A 56 -2.62 11.21 -0.01
CA ALA A 56 -1.62 10.13 0.03
C ALA A 56 -2.11 8.92 0.81
N LEU A 57 -2.77 9.14 1.95
CA LEU A 57 -3.34 8.06 2.75
C LEU A 57 -4.45 7.33 1.99
N ALA A 58 -5.34 8.06 1.33
CA ALA A 58 -6.41 7.46 0.54
C ALA A 58 -5.85 6.62 -0.62
N VAL A 59 -4.85 7.14 -1.33
CA VAL A 59 -4.17 6.40 -2.41
C VAL A 59 -3.54 5.12 -1.87
N ALA A 60 -2.84 5.21 -0.73
CA ALA A 60 -2.20 4.05 -0.11
C ALA A 60 -3.22 2.96 0.26
N LYS A 61 -4.35 3.33 0.83
CA LYS A 61 -5.41 2.38 1.19
C LYS A 61 -5.98 1.66 -0.03
N ILE A 62 -6.16 2.38 -1.13
CA ILE A 62 -6.65 1.79 -2.37
C ILE A 62 -5.59 0.87 -2.99
N LEU A 63 -4.33 1.31 -3.06
CA LEU A 63 -3.23 0.48 -3.54
C LEU A 63 -3.10 -0.80 -2.72
N ALA A 64 -3.20 -0.69 -1.40
CA ALA A 64 -3.15 -1.84 -0.52
C ALA A 64 -4.26 -2.84 -0.85
N GLY A 65 -5.46 -2.36 -1.12
CA GLY A 65 -6.58 -3.21 -1.55
C GLY A 65 -6.34 -3.91 -2.88
N LEU A 66 -5.54 -3.31 -3.76
CA LEU A 66 -5.21 -3.89 -5.06
C LEU A 66 -4.08 -4.92 -4.98
N VAL A 67 -3.11 -4.73 -4.08
CA VAL A 67 -1.89 -5.54 -4.06
C VAL A 67 -1.83 -6.57 -2.94
N ILE A 68 -2.47 -6.35 -1.79
CA ILE A 68 -2.40 -7.29 -0.68
C ILE A 68 -3.31 -8.49 -0.94
N GLU A 69 -2.70 -9.67 -1.04
CA GLU A 69 -3.43 -10.92 -1.24
C GLU A 69 -3.66 -11.69 0.06
N ALA A 70 -2.72 -11.57 0.99
CA ALA A 70 -2.75 -12.28 2.26
C ALA A 70 -1.93 -11.51 3.29
N TRP A 71 -2.13 -11.80 4.55
CA TRP A 71 -1.30 -11.27 5.63
C TRP A 71 -1.21 -12.23 6.80
N GLU A 72 -0.23 -11.97 7.66
CA GLU A 72 -0.02 -12.66 8.93
C GLU A 72 0.25 -11.63 10.01
N GLY A 73 -0.12 -11.93 11.23
CA GLY A 73 0.12 -11.03 12.36
C GLY A 73 -0.81 -9.83 12.40
N VAL A 74 -1.96 -9.91 11.77
CA VAL A 74 -3.01 -8.87 11.79
C VAL A 74 -4.26 -9.47 12.43
N GLY A 75 -4.69 -8.88 13.52
CA GLY A 75 -5.83 -9.36 14.29
C GLY A 75 -6.69 -8.22 14.80
N ASP A 76 -7.85 -8.57 15.35
CA ASP A 76 -8.75 -7.62 15.99
C ASP A 76 -8.29 -7.31 17.43
N GLU A 77 -9.11 -6.58 18.19
CA GLU A 77 -8.81 -6.19 19.57
C GLU A 77 -8.59 -7.38 20.50
N THR A 78 -9.19 -8.53 20.18
CA THR A 78 -9.04 -9.75 20.99
C THR A 78 -7.82 -10.57 20.59
N GLY A 79 -7.12 -10.17 19.52
CA GLY A 79 -6.00 -10.93 18.97
C GLY A 79 -6.43 -12.02 18.00
N ALA A 80 -7.71 -12.10 17.64
CA ALA A 80 -8.18 -13.07 16.65
C ALA A 80 -7.79 -12.61 15.24
N PRO A 81 -7.23 -13.51 14.40
CA PRO A 81 -6.88 -13.14 13.02
C PRO A 81 -8.09 -12.62 12.25
N VAL A 82 -7.86 -11.62 11.41
CA VAL A 82 -8.90 -11.03 10.57
C VAL A 82 -8.60 -11.28 9.09
N PRO A 83 -9.64 -11.39 8.24
CA PRO A 83 -9.42 -11.58 6.82
C PRO A 83 -8.94 -10.31 6.14
N VAL A 84 -8.33 -10.46 4.95
CA VAL A 84 -7.94 -9.32 4.13
C VAL A 84 -9.19 -8.75 3.46
N THR A 85 -9.66 -7.62 3.99
CA THR A 85 -10.78 -6.86 3.43
C THR A 85 -10.38 -5.40 3.38
N GLN A 86 -11.09 -4.61 2.58
CA GLN A 86 -10.79 -3.18 2.50
C GLN A 86 -10.96 -2.50 3.86
N ASP A 87 -11.98 -2.89 4.64
CA ASP A 87 -12.19 -2.31 5.98
C ASP A 87 -11.01 -2.57 6.92
N TRP A 88 -10.48 -3.81 6.93
CA TRP A 88 -9.33 -4.14 7.76
C TRP A 88 -8.03 -3.54 7.21
N ILE A 89 -7.89 -3.41 5.89
CA ILE A 89 -6.78 -2.70 5.27
C ILE A 89 -6.79 -1.23 5.69
N ASP A 90 -7.93 -0.59 5.61
CA ASP A 90 -8.08 0.81 6.02
C ASP A 90 -7.70 1.00 7.49
N ALA A 91 -8.18 0.10 8.36
CA ALA A 91 -7.83 0.13 9.78
C ALA A 91 -6.33 -0.06 10.02
N LEU A 92 -5.70 -0.97 9.27
CA LEU A 92 -4.25 -1.21 9.37
C LEU A 92 -3.46 0.05 9.00
N LEU A 93 -3.80 0.68 7.89
CA LEU A 93 -3.09 1.86 7.40
C LEU A 93 -3.43 3.15 8.17
N ASP A 94 -4.47 3.15 8.98
CA ASP A 94 -4.72 4.26 9.91
C ASP A 94 -3.70 4.29 11.06
N LEU A 95 -2.98 3.21 11.27
CA LEU A 95 -1.87 3.17 12.23
C LEU A 95 -0.62 3.74 11.56
N TRP A 96 -0.09 4.82 12.09
CA TRP A 96 1.05 5.53 11.49
C TRP A 96 2.23 4.61 11.15
N PRO A 97 2.72 3.73 12.05
CA PRO A 97 3.84 2.86 11.70
C PRO A 97 3.55 1.94 10.53
N MET A 98 2.30 1.50 10.37
CA MET A 98 1.90 0.62 9.26
C MET A 98 1.83 1.39 7.94
N PHE A 99 1.24 2.58 7.96
CA PHE A 99 1.21 3.45 6.79
C PHE A 99 2.63 3.79 6.32
N GLU A 100 3.49 4.20 7.25
CA GLU A 100 4.88 4.54 6.93
C GLU A 100 5.63 3.34 6.36
N ALA A 101 5.48 2.16 6.96
CA ALA A 101 6.13 0.94 6.47
C ALA A 101 5.62 0.54 5.08
N PHE A 102 4.31 0.66 4.85
CA PHE A 102 3.73 0.37 3.53
C PHE A 102 4.26 1.33 2.47
N GLN A 103 4.27 2.62 2.74
CA GLN A 103 4.79 3.62 1.82
C GLN A 103 6.25 3.37 1.48
N GLU A 104 7.07 3.08 2.48
CA GLU A 104 8.51 2.89 2.29
C GLU A 104 8.83 1.56 1.61
N LYS A 105 8.20 0.48 2.04
CA LYS A 105 8.59 -0.87 1.60
C LYS A 105 7.83 -1.37 0.38
N VAL A 106 6.59 -0.96 0.20
CA VAL A 106 5.76 -1.39 -0.92
C VAL A 106 5.77 -0.35 -2.04
N VAL A 107 5.39 0.87 -1.74
CA VAL A 107 5.24 1.91 -2.78
C VAL A 107 6.59 2.44 -3.22
N ALA A 108 7.36 3.01 -2.31
CA ALA A 108 8.66 3.58 -2.65
C ALA A 108 9.66 2.51 -3.05
N GLY A 109 9.62 1.35 -2.38
CA GLY A 109 10.49 0.22 -2.71
C GLY A 109 10.28 -0.27 -4.14
N ALA A 110 9.04 -0.32 -4.60
CA ALA A 110 8.75 -0.73 -5.97
C ALA A 110 9.25 0.28 -7.01
N MET A 111 9.28 1.56 -6.63
CA MET A 111 9.72 2.65 -7.53
C MET A 111 11.23 2.81 -7.59
N LEU A 112 11.94 2.47 -6.51
CA LEU A 112 13.35 2.81 -6.34
C LEU A 112 14.29 1.60 -6.35
N VAL A 113 13.76 0.39 -6.44
CA VAL A 113 14.55 -0.82 -6.29
C VAL A 113 15.74 -0.88 -7.26
N ASP A 114 15.54 -0.45 -8.49
CA ASP A 114 16.60 -0.51 -9.49
C ASP A 114 17.63 0.60 -9.32
N ALA A 115 17.22 1.76 -8.84
CA ALA A 115 18.11 2.85 -8.54
C ALA A 115 19.08 2.48 -7.41
N GLU A 116 18.58 1.83 -6.37
CA GLU A 116 19.41 1.36 -5.27
C GLU A 116 20.44 0.33 -5.70
N LYS A 117 20.07 -0.58 -6.59
CA LYS A 117 20.96 -1.63 -7.07
C LYS A 117 22.08 -1.10 -7.97
N ASN A 118 21.92 0.07 -8.51
CA ASN A 118 22.87 0.66 -9.44
C ASN A 118 23.87 1.62 -8.79
N VAL A 119 23.77 1.76 -7.49
CA VAL A 119 24.68 2.62 -6.73
C VAL A 119 25.97 1.88 -6.35
#